data_1b85ce28035b5027b3d8d52fb2fdbf63
#
_entry.id   1b85ce28035b5027b3d8d52fb2fdbf63
#
_cell.length_a   1.000
_cell.length_b   1.000
_cell.length_c   1.000
_cell.angle_alpha   90.00
_cell.angle_beta   90.00
_cell.angle_gamma   90.00
#
_symmetry.space_group_name_H-M   'P 1'
#
loop_
_entity.id
_entity.type
_entity.pdbx_description
1 polymer ?
#
loop_
_entity_poly.entity_id
_entity_poly.type
_entity_poly.pdbx_seq_one_letter_code
_entity_poly.pdbx_strand_id
1 'polypeptide(L)'
;MKKKLAAILLCTFLVTGLTGCGSKVPAGTVATVNDVAISQEELDMNLEQFLLMYEAYGIDTSDETLQINLRNSLLESLVMQELLVQEAANRGIEISDAEVETQVQAIKDAYYAGDNDTYETALAESGYTVESYAEAMKEQLLIEALQDELVNHPEVVDVASARHILVATEEEALDVIAKLDNGADFAALAQEMSTDMGSAVDGGSLGYFALNGDTTSKMVEEFSAAVREQEIGVHSAKPVQSQFGYHIILVEDREMEVELLSNPEKYGAVLQGIYNSGLDNLAMALLETAEIEILIDTTTMEQAE
;
A
#
# COMPACT_ATOMS: atom_id res chain seq x y z
N MET A 1 -25.34 -5.49 -22.92
CA MET A 1 -25.62 -4.99 -21.59
C MET A 1 -24.56 -5.36 -20.54
N LYS A 2 -23.37 -5.89 -20.90
CA LYS A 2 -22.31 -6.33 -19.95
C LYS A 2 -21.11 -5.35 -19.83
N LYS A 3 -21.18 -4.14 -20.38
CA LYS A 3 -20.05 -3.19 -20.38
C LYS A 3 -20.23 -2.00 -19.44
N LYS A 4 -21.32 -1.90 -18.69
CA LYS A 4 -21.62 -0.73 -17.86
C LYS A 4 -21.20 -0.86 -16.37
N LEU A 5 -20.87 -2.04 -15.89
CA LEU A 5 -20.50 -2.25 -14.47
C LEU A 5 -19.02 -1.98 -14.13
N ALA A 6 -18.18 -1.74 -15.11
CA ALA A 6 -16.73 -1.63 -14.87
C ALA A 6 -16.22 -0.21 -14.54
N ALA A 7 -17.10 0.79 -14.59
CA ALA A 7 -16.69 2.20 -14.54
C ALA A 7 -16.83 2.89 -13.17
N ILE A 8 -17.50 2.28 -12.20
CA ILE A 8 -17.73 2.89 -10.87
C ILE A 8 -17.09 2.01 -9.77
N LEU A 9 -16.04 1.27 -10.08
CA LEU A 9 -15.22 0.66 -9.02
C LEU A 9 -14.20 1.70 -8.52
N LEU A 10 -14.71 2.88 -8.17
CA LEU A 10 -14.04 3.75 -7.24
C LEU A 10 -14.45 3.22 -5.86
N CYS A 11 -13.62 2.37 -5.24
CA CYS A 11 -13.72 2.10 -3.81
C CYS A 11 -13.26 3.37 -3.09
N THR A 12 -14.05 4.42 -3.18
CA THR A 12 -13.84 5.67 -2.47
C THR A 12 -14.82 5.72 -1.33
N PHE A 13 -14.29 5.86 -0.20
CA PHE A 13 -14.94 5.85 1.08
C PHE A 13 -15.32 7.30 1.43
N LEU A 14 -16.43 7.51 2.05
CA LEU A 14 -16.95 8.83 2.39
C LEU A 14 -16.76 9.02 3.90
N VAL A 15 -15.76 9.77 4.30
CA VAL A 15 -15.62 10.18 5.69
C VAL A 15 -16.28 11.53 5.87
N THR A 16 -17.46 11.55 6.47
CA THR A 16 -18.13 12.81 6.83
C THR A 16 -17.49 13.38 8.10
N GLY A 17 -16.41 14.12 7.93
CA GLY A 17 -15.71 14.81 9.02
C GLY A 17 -16.61 15.86 9.69
N LEU A 18 -17.23 15.49 10.81
CA LEU A 18 -17.82 16.43 11.75
C LEU A 18 -16.75 16.83 12.77
N THR A 19 -15.97 17.86 12.44
CA THR A 19 -15.08 18.52 13.41
C THR A 19 -15.89 19.23 14.48
N GLY A 20 -16.14 18.54 15.60
CA GLY A 20 -16.85 19.10 16.76
C GLY A 20 -16.02 19.00 18.02
N CYS A 21 -15.51 20.10 18.51
CA CYS A 21 -14.90 20.21 19.84
C CYS A 21 -15.86 19.75 20.94
N GLY A 22 -15.56 18.62 21.60
CA GLY A 22 -16.16 18.24 22.89
C GLY A 22 -17.60 17.70 22.84
N SER A 23 -18.03 17.09 21.75
CA SER A 23 -19.39 16.56 21.56
C SER A 23 -19.41 15.03 21.59
N LYS A 24 -20.53 14.51 22.08
CA LYS A 24 -20.83 13.07 22.03
C LYS A 24 -20.62 12.53 20.61
N VAL A 25 -20.01 11.37 20.53
CA VAL A 25 -19.89 10.60 19.28
C VAL A 25 -21.26 10.55 18.60
N PRO A 26 -21.42 10.88 17.31
CA PRO A 26 -22.69 10.83 16.59
C PRO A 26 -23.30 9.42 16.65
N ALA A 27 -24.63 9.34 16.69
CA ALA A 27 -25.30 8.05 16.57
C ALA A 27 -25.00 7.42 15.21
N GLY A 28 -24.80 6.09 15.18
CA GLY A 28 -24.40 5.40 13.95
C GLY A 28 -22.92 5.55 13.60
N THR A 29 -22.05 5.91 14.55
CA THR A 29 -20.61 5.88 14.38
C THR A 29 -20.09 4.47 14.64
N VAL A 30 -19.31 3.92 13.73
CA VAL A 30 -18.68 2.58 13.85
C VAL A 30 -17.26 2.63 14.39
N ALA A 31 -16.56 3.72 14.16
CA ALA A 31 -15.23 3.99 14.70
C ALA A 31 -14.95 5.48 14.77
N THR A 32 -13.95 5.87 15.57
CA THR A 32 -13.36 7.21 15.52
C THR A 32 -11.85 7.11 15.28
N VAL A 33 -11.31 8.08 14.53
CA VAL A 33 -9.89 8.20 14.22
C VAL A 33 -9.48 9.64 14.55
N ASN A 34 -8.72 9.85 15.62
CA ASN A 34 -8.35 11.19 16.10
C ASN A 34 -9.57 12.13 16.20
N ASP A 35 -10.64 11.67 16.86
CA ASP A 35 -11.94 12.38 17.02
C ASP A 35 -12.80 12.52 15.72
N VAL A 36 -12.36 12.04 14.57
CA VAL A 36 -13.17 11.99 13.34
C VAL A 36 -13.97 10.69 13.30
N ALA A 37 -15.29 10.80 13.05
CA ALA A 37 -16.19 9.66 13.07
C ALA A 37 -16.29 8.99 11.70
N ILE A 38 -16.19 7.66 11.69
CA ILE A 38 -16.53 6.80 10.55
C ILE A 38 -17.96 6.31 10.77
N SER A 39 -18.84 6.47 9.79
CA SER A 39 -20.26 6.17 9.93
C SER A 39 -20.60 4.71 9.58
N GLN A 40 -21.72 4.22 10.17
CA GLN A 40 -22.32 2.93 9.80
C GLN A 40 -22.78 2.94 8.35
N GLU A 41 -23.39 4.05 7.90
CA GLU A 41 -23.89 4.19 6.53
C GLU A 41 -22.78 3.98 5.49
N GLU A 42 -21.61 4.55 5.73
CA GLU A 42 -20.44 4.41 4.89
C GLU A 42 -19.93 2.96 4.87
N LEU A 43 -19.80 2.33 6.04
CA LEU A 43 -19.38 0.93 6.14
C LEU A 43 -20.36 -0.01 5.43
N ASP A 44 -21.67 0.19 5.61
CA ASP A 44 -22.72 -0.62 4.98
C ASP A 44 -22.73 -0.45 3.46
N MET A 45 -22.58 0.77 2.96
CA MET A 45 -22.51 1.05 1.51
C MET A 45 -21.30 0.32 0.88
N ASN A 46 -20.15 0.37 1.49
CA ASN A 46 -18.97 -0.32 1.00
C ASN A 46 -19.15 -1.84 1.04
N LEU A 47 -19.71 -2.37 2.12
CA LEU A 47 -19.99 -3.80 2.25
C LEU A 47 -20.95 -4.28 1.15
N GLU A 48 -22.04 -3.56 0.90
CA GLU A 48 -23.01 -3.90 -0.14
C GLU A 48 -22.34 -3.94 -1.53
N GLN A 49 -21.50 -2.97 -1.87
CA GLN A 49 -20.78 -2.94 -3.13
C GLN A 49 -19.86 -4.17 -3.31
N PHE A 50 -19.12 -4.55 -2.26
CA PHE A 50 -18.27 -5.74 -2.30
C PHE A 50 -19.07 -7.04 -2.43
N LEU A 51 -20.19 -7.15 -1.71
CA LEU A 51 -21.08 -8.32 -1.80
C LEU A 51 -21.65 -8.45 -3.21
N LEU A 52 -22.15 -7.37 -3.82
CA LEU A 52 -22.63 -7.35 -5.21
C LEU A 52 -21.53 -7.73 -6.21
N MET A 53 -20.30 -7.28 -5.99
CA MET A 53 -19.17 -7.67 -6.83
C MET A 53 -18.88 -9.19 -6.69
N TYR A 54 -18.86 -9.72 -5.48
CA TYR A 54 -18.64 -11.16 -5.23
C TYR A 54 -19.72 -12.02 -5.87
N GLU A 55 -21.00 -11.62 -5.76
CA GLU A 55 -22.12 -12.28 -6.44
C GLU A 55 -21.95 -12.27 -7.97
N ALA A 56 -21.48 -11.17 -8.53
CA ALA A 56 -21.20 -11.07 -9.97
C ALA A 56 -20.10 -12.02 -10.44
N TYR A 57 -19.16 -12.40 -9.55
CA TYR A 57 -18.15 -13.43 -9.78
C TYR A 57 -18.64 -14.85 -9.42
N GLY A 58 -19.89 -15.01 -8.95
CA GLY A 58 -20.48 -16.30 -8.60
C GLY A 58 -20.04 -16.84 -7.23
N ILE A 59 -19.55 -15.97 -6.36
CA ILE A 59 -19.20 -16.29 -4.98
C ILE A 59 -20.49 -16.21 -4.14
N ASP A 60 -20.74 -17.23 -3.31
CA ASP A 60 -21.87 -17.23 -2.38
C ASP A 60 -21.59 -16.23 -1.22
N THR A 61 -22.40 -15.19 -1.17
CA THR A 61 -22.29 -14.11 -0.16
C THR A 61 -23.22 -14.32 1.03
N SER A 62 -23.96 -15.45 1.11
CA SER A 62 -24.89 -15.72 2.21
C SER A 62 -24.22 -16.19 3.50
N ASP A 63 -22.91 -16.49 3.48
CA ASP A 63 -22.15 -16.89 4.66
C ASP A 63 -21.89 -15.69 5.59
N GLU A 64 -22.46 -15.73 6.80
CA GLU A 64 -22.33 -14.68 7.79
C GLU A 64 -20.87 -14.45 8.22
N THR A 65 -20.06 -15.51 8.28
CA THR A 65 -18.63 -15.39 8.60
C THR A 65 -17.87 -14.62 7.53
N LEU A 66 -18.19 -14.86 6.25
CA LEU A 66 -17.64 -14.08 5.15
C LEU A 66 -18.02 -12.61 5.27
N GLN A 67 -19.29 -12.31 5.54
CA GLN A 67 -19.77 -10.93 5.69
C GLN A 67 -19.10 -10.20 6.86
N ILE A 68 -18.95 -10.87 8.02
CA ILE A 68 -18.26 -10.32 9.20
C ILE A 68 -16.79 -10.01 8.85
N ASN A 69 -16.09 -10.96 8.25
CA ASN A 69 -14.68 -10.77 7.88
C ASN A 69 -14.52 -9.62 6.87
N LEU A 70 -15.38 -9.56 5.88
CA LEU A 70 -15.36 -8.50 4.87
C LEU A 70 -15.66 -7.13 5.51
N ARG A 71 -16.67 -7.04 6.37
CA ARG A 71 -17.01 -5.82 7.12
C ARG A 71 -15.83 -5.32 7.96
N ASN A 72 -15.16 -6.23 8.67
CA ASN A 72 -14.01 -5.87 9.49
C ASN A 72 -12.83 -5.36 8.64
N SER A 73 -12.53 -6.03 7.52
CA SER A 73 -11.49 -5.58 6.59
C SER A 73 -11.81 -4.22 5.97
N LEU A 74 -13.09 -3.96 5.68
CA LEU A 74 -13.54 -2.66 5.19
C LEU A 74 -13.40 -1.57 6.26
N LEU A 75 -13.76 -1.87 7.51
CA LEU A 75 -13.57 -0.94 8.62
C LEU A 75 -12.09 -0.59 8.83
N GLU A 76 -11.20 -1.57 8.79
CA GLU A 76 -9.74 -1.33 8.84
C GLU A 76 -9.29 -0.43 7.67
N SER A 77 -9.82 -0.67 6.48
CA SER A 77 -9.51 0.14 5.29
C SER A 77 -9.99 1.59 5.44
N LEU A 78 -11.20 1.80 5.98
CA LEU A 78 -11.74 3.14 6.27
C LEU A 78 -10.89 3.89 7.30
N VAL A 79 -10.44 3.20 8.36
CA VAL A 79 -9.53 3.78 9.36
C VAL A 79 -8.21 4.23 8.73
N MET A 80 -7.61 3.38 7.88
CA MET A 80 -6.37 3.72 7.18
C MET A 80 -6.54 4.90 6.22
N GLN A 81 -7.66 4.94 5.50
CA GLN A 81 -7.98 6.04 4.60
C GLN A 81 -8.14 7.36 5.33
N GLU A 82 -8.89 7.39 6.43
CA GLU A 82 -9.06 8.60 7.24
C GLU A 82 -7.71 9.11 7.75
N LEU A 83 -6.82 8.23 8.20
CA LEU A 83 -5.46 8.60 8.61
C LEU A 83 -4.69 9.28 7.47
N LEU A 84 -4.78 8.77 6.25
CA LEU A 84 -4.11 9.35 5.08
C LEU A 84 -4.70 10.70 4.70
N VAL A 85 -6.03 10.85 4.77
CA VAL A 85 -6.72 12.14 4.53
C VAL A 85 -6.29 13.19 5.55
N GLN A 86 -6.24 12.82 6.84
CA GLN A 86 -5.74 13.70 7.90
C GLN A 86 -4.28 14.09 7.66
N GLU A 87 -3.44 13.15 7.26
CA GLU A 87 -2.03 13.42 6.99
C GLU A 87 -1.85 14.31 5.76
N ALA A 88 -2.64 14.15 4.70
CA ALA A 88 -2.65 15.08 3.58
C ALA A 88 -2.95 16.50 4.03
N ALA A 89 -3.96 16.67 4.89
CA ALA A 89 -4.31 17.97 5.47
C ALA A 89 -3.19 18.54 6.38
N ASN A 90 -2.54 17.69 7.21
CA ASN A 90 -1.42 18.07 8.06
C ASN A 90 -0.22 18.58 7.25
N ARG A 91 0.01 18.03 6.06
CA ARG A 91 1.04 18.46 5.10
C ARG A 91 0.63 19.70 4.30
N GLY A 92 -0.61 20.18 4.45
CA GLY A 92 -1.12 21.33 3.72
C GLY A 92 -1.48 21.02 2.26
N ILE A 93 -1.75 19.76 1.95
CA ILE A 93 -2.28 19.34 0.65
C ILE A 93 -3.75 19.73 0.60
N GLU A 94 -4.15 20.49 -0.42
CA GLU A 94 -5.52 20.96 -0.62
C GLU A 94 -5.97 20.62 -2.03
N ILE A 95 -7.18 20.07 -2.15
CA ILE A 95 -7.85 19.84 -3.44
C ILE A 95 -9.03 20.82 -3.54
N SER A 96 -9.03 21.63 -4.58
CA SER A 96 -10.10 22.60 -4.82
C SER A 96 -11.35 21.92 -5.41
N ASP A 97 -12.52 22.51 -5.16
CA ASP A 97 -13.78 22.03 -5.75
C ASP A 97 -13.76 22.04 -7.29
N ALA A 98 -12.99 22.96 -7.91
CA ALA A 98 -12.81 22.99 -9.36
C ALA A 98 -11.98 21.79 -9.90
N GLU A 99 -11.03 21.27 -9.14
CA GLU A 99 -10.29 20.05 -9.48
C GLU A 99 -11.21 18.84 -9.39
N VAL A 100 -12.02 18.74 -8.34
CA VAL A 100 -13.04 17.69 -8.19
C VAL A 100 -14.03 17.73 -9.35
N GLU A 101 -14.59 18.91 -9.69
CA GLU A 101 -15.52 19.07 -10.81
C GLU A 101 -14.88 18.65 -12.14
N THR A 102 -13.61 18.97 -12.35
CA THR A 102 -12.87 18.58 -13.55
C THR A 102 -12.76 17.05 -13.67
N GLN A 103 -12.45 16.35 -12.59
CA GLN A 103 -12.35 14.88 -12.59
C GLN A 103 -13.74 14.23 -12.76
N VAL A 104 -14.76 14.71 -12.06
CA VAL A 104 -16.13 14.26 -12.23
C VAL A 104 -16.60 14.44 -13.68
N GLN A 105 -16.30 15.59 -14.30
CA GLN A 105 -16.66 15.83 -15.69
C GLN A 105 -15.92 14.89 -16.66
N ALA A 106 -14.64 14.63 -16.42
CA ALA A 106 -13.87 13.67 -17.21
C ALA A 106 -14.48 12.25 -17.16
N ILE A 107 -14.93 11.81 -15.99
CA ILE A 107 -15.65 10.53 -15.82
C ILE A 107 -16.98 10.53 -16.58
N LYS A 108 -17.77 11.60 -16.47
CA LYS A 108 -19.02 11.76 -17.21
C LYS A 108 -18.81 11.64 -18.71
N ASP A 109 -17.81 12.33 -19.24
CA ASP A 109 -17.50 12.34 -20.68
C ASP A 109 -17.01 10.97 -21.16
N ALA A 110 -16.15 10.32 -20.37
CA ALA A 110 -15.55 9.04 -20.75
C ALA A 110 -16.55 7.86 -20.72
N TYR A 111 -17.44 7.83 -19.73
CA TYR A 111 -18.28 6.65 -19.47
C TYR A 111 -19.77 6.86 -19.71
N TYR A 112 -20.22 8.12 -19.67
CA TYR A 112 -21.64 8.48 -19.79
C TYR A 112 -21.92 9.40 -20.98
N ALA A 113 -20.92 9.63 -21.85
CA ALA A 113 -21.02 10.54 -23.02
C ALA A 113 -21.51 11.96 -22.64
N GLY A 114 -21.20 12.43 -21.42
CA GLY A 114 -21.64 13.71 -20.89
C GLY A 114 -23.12 13.76 -20.45
N ASP A 115 -23.84 12.64 -20.47
CA ASP A 115 -25.28 12.57 -20.10
C ASP A 115 -25.44 12.55 -18.57
N ASN A 116 -25.99 13.62 -18.00
CA ASN A 116 -26.19 13.76 -16.56
C ASN A 116 -27.20 12.77 -16.00
N ASP A 117 -28.31 12.52 -16.67
CA ASP A 117 -29.37 11.64 -16.17
C ASP A 117 -28.87 10.19 -16.04
N THR A 118 -28.10 9.74 -17.02
CA THR A 118 -27.47 8.42 -16.99
C THR A 118 -26.39 8.33 -15.89
N TYR A 119 -25.62 9.39 -15.68
CA TYR A 119 -24.61 9.47 -14.62
C TYR A 119 -25.25 9.44 -13.23
N GLU A 120 -26.25 10.30 -12.97
CA GLU A 120 -26.94 10.36 -11.68
C GLU A 120 -27.68 9.05 -11.35
N THR A 121 -28.27 8.40 -12.37
CA THR A 121 -28.87 7.08 -12.21
C THR A 121 -27.82 6.04 -11.80
N ALA A 122 -26.64 6.05 -12.42
CA ALA A 122 -25.58 5.13 -12.09
C ALA A 122 -25.00 5.37 -10.69
N LEU A 123 -24.90 6.63 -10.26
CA LEU A 123 -24.53 6.97 -8.88
C LEU A 123 -25.55 6.42 -7.88
N ALA A 124 -26.84 6.67 -8.11
CA ALA A 124 -27.90 6.19 -7.22
C ALA A 124 -27.96 4.65 -7.14
N GLU A 125 -27.72 3.94 -8.26
CA GLU A 125 -27.60 2.49 -8.29
C GLU A 125 -26.39 1.97 -7.48
N SER A 126 -25.40 2.83 -7.24
CA SER A 126 -24.19 2.55 -6.45
C SER A 126 -24.24 3.14 -5.03
N GLY A 127 -25.39 3.68 -4.59
CA GLY A 127 -25.58 4.23 -3.27
C GLY A 127 -25.10 5.67 -3.08
N TYR A 128 -24.62 6.35 -4.15
CA TYR A 128 -24.14 7.73 -4.06
C TYR A 128 -25.18 8.77 -4.48
N THR A 129 -25.12 9.93 -3.83
CA THR A 129 -25.62 11.19 -4.39
C THR A 129 -24.50 11.88 -5.19
N VAL A 130 -24.85 12.92 -5.95
CA VAL A 130 -23.84 13.74 -6.66
C VAL A 130 -22.87 14.38 -5.67
N GLU A 131 -23.41 14.89 -4.53
CA GLU A 131 -22.59 15.50 -3.48
C GLU A 131 -21.66 14.49 -2.81
N SER A 132 -22.21 13.36 -2.35
CA SER A 132 -21.40 12.35 -1.65
C SER A 132 -20.32 11.74 -2.56
N TYR A 133 -20.61 11.61 -3.85
CA TYR A 133 -19.59 11.17 -4.81
C TYR A 133 -18.50 12.22 -5.03
N ALA A 134 -18.84 13.51 -5.03
CA ALA A 134 -17.85 14.58 -5.14
C ALA A 134 -16.94 14.64 -3.89
N GLU A 135 -17.49 14.42 -2.69
CA GLU A 135 -16.72 14.32 -1.45
C GLU A 135 -15.75 13.13 -1.50
N ALA A 136 -16.22 11.95 -1.85
CA ALA A 136 -15.38 10.76 -2.03
C ALA A 136 -14.28 10.97 -3.09
N MET A 137 -14.59 11.65 -4.19
CA MET A 137 -13.60 12.02 -5.21
C MET A 137 -12.55 12.97 -4.63
N LYS A 138 -12.92 13.92 -3.78
CA LYS A 138 -11.99 14.84 -3.14
C LYS A 138 -11.00 14.12 -2.24
N GLU A 139 -11.47 13.17 -1.44
CA GLU A 139 -10.63 12.34 -0.57
C GLU A 139 -9.65 11.49 -1.39
N GLN A 140 -10.13 10.88 -2.47
CA GLN A 140 -9.26 10.14 -3.37
C GLN A 140 -8.16 11.03 -3.96
N LEU A 141 -8.50 12.22 -4.44
CA LEU A 141 -7.53 13.16 -5.00
C LEU A 141 -6.53 13.64 -3.94
N LEU A 142 -6.95 13.81 -2.67
CA LEU A 142 -6.04 14.10 -1.55
C LEU A 142 -5.03 12.96 -1.35
N ILE A 143 -5.47 11.71 -1.37
CA ILE A 143 -4.60 10.55 -1.21
C ILE A 143 -3.66 10.38 -2.42
N GLU A 144 -4.16 10.61 -3.65
CA GLU A 144 -3.31 10.62 -4.84
C GLU A 144 -2.24 11.73 -4.76
N ALA A 145 -2.62 12.93 -4.34
CA ALA A 145 -1.67 14.04 -4.17
C ALA A 145 -0.66 13.76 -3.03
N LEU A 146 -1.09 13.12 -1.95
CA LEU A 146 -0.20 12.66 -0.88
C LEU A 146 0.79 11.61 -1.40
N GLN A 147 0.34 10.66 -2.22
CA GLN A 147 1.21 9.67 -2.86
C GLN A 147 2.22 10.33 -3.79
N ASP A 148 1.78 11.30 -4.59
CA ASP A 148 2.66 12.08 -5.48
C ASP A 148 3.70 12.88 -4.66
N GLU A 149 3.32 13.45 -3.52
CA GLU A 149 4.25 14.13 -2.63
C GLU A 149 5.32 13.17 -2.09
N LEU A 150 4.93 11.98 -1.63
CA LEU A 150 5.88 10.96 -1.15
C LEU A 150 6.91 10.56 -2.22
N VAL A 151 6.51 10.56 -3.50
CA VAL A 151 7.40 10.24 -4.62
C VAL A 151 8.23 11.43 -5.08
N ASN A 152 7.65 12.64 -5.10
CA ASN A 152 8.29 13.86 -5.60
C ASN A 152 9.21 14.54 -4.58
N HIS A 153 9.01 14.25 -3.29
CA HIS A 153 9.88 14.67 -2.20
C HIS A 153 10.45 13.45 -1.48
N PRO A 154 11.13 12.52 -2.20
CA PRO A 154 11.76 11.42 -1.53
C PRO A 154 12.80 12.00 -0.59
N GLU A 155 12.69 11.63 0.68
CA GLU A 155 13.77 11.86 1.63
C GLU A 155 15.07 11.34 0.99
N VAL A 156 16.16 11.97 1.35
CA VAL A 156 17.49 11.48 0.95
C VAL A 156 17.64 10.05 1.45
N VAL A 157 17.79 9.11 0.54
CA VAL A 157 17.71 7.68 0.82
C VAL A 157 19.07 7.03 0.61
N ASP A 158 19.49 6.21 1.56
CA ASP A 158 20.62 5.30 1.36
C ASP A 158 20.17 4.15 0.47
N VAL A 159 20.91 3.88 -0.59
CA VAL A 159 20.60 2.82 -1.55
C VAL A 159 21.77 1.86 -1.73
N ALA A 160 21.46 0.61 -2.06
CA ALA A 160 22.45 -0.36 -2.50
C ALA A 160 21.94 -1.18 -3.68
N SER A 161 22.87 -1.71 -4.47
CA SER A 161 22.66 -2.80 -5.40
C SER A 161 23.41 -4.02 -4.90
N ALA A 162 22.75 -5.18 -4.86
CA ALA A 162 23.36 -6.41 -4.39
C ALA A 162 22.83 -7.62 -5.17
N ARG A 163 23.62 -8.69 -5.09
CA ARG A 163 23.19 -10.06 -5.41
C ARG A 163 23.09 -10.86 -4.14
N HIS A 164 22.21 -11.86 -4.12
CA HIS A 164 22.22 -12.84 -3.04
C HIS A 164 21.98 -14.27 -3.54
N ILE A 165 22.40 -15.21 -2.69
CA ILE A 165 22.04 -16.62 -2.77
C ILE A 165 21.34 -16.95 -1.47
N LEU A 166 20.08 -17.41 -1.52
CA LEU A 166 19.30 -17.83 -0.37
C LEU A 166 19.25 -19.34 -0.31
N VAL A 167 19.60 -19.92 0.84
CA VAL A 167 19.51 -21.36 1.08
C VAL A 167 18.84 -21.67 2.41
N ALA A 168 18.37 -22.91 2.59
CA ALA A 168 17.56 -23.26 3.74
C ALA A 168 18.40 -23.49 5.02
N THR A 169 19.64 -23.92 4.89
CA THR A 169 20.48 -24.34 6.03
C THR A 169 21.82 -23.60 6.04
N GLU A 170 22.39 -23.46 7.25
CA GLU A 170 23.73 -22.89 7.43
C GLU A 170 24.82 -23.72 6.75
N GLU A 171 24.67 -25.05 6.71
CA GLU A 171 25.62 -25.97 6.06
C GLU A 171 25.69 -25.69 4.55
N GLU A 172 24.53 -25.55 3.90
CA GLU A 172 24.44 -25.17 2.48
C GLU A 172 25.06 -23.79 2.22
N ALA A 173 24.82 -22.83 3.10
CA ALA A 173 25.37 -21.49 2.97
C ALA A 173 26.92 -21.49 3.10
N LEU A 174 27.48 -22.27 4.01
CA LEU A 174 28.93 -22.45 4.14
C LEU A 174 29.56 -23.17 2.93
N ASP A 175 28.83 -24.12 2.32
CA ASP A 175 29.25 -24.77 1.06
C ASP A 175 29.31 -23.77 -0.10
N VAL A 176 28.29 -22.90 -0.21
CA VAL A 176 28.26 -21.81 -1.21
C VAL A 176 29.46 -20.87 -1.01
N ILE A 177 29.71 -20.41 0.22
CA ILE A 177 30.86 -19.55 0.53
C ILE A 177 32.16 -20.24 0.14
N ALA A 178 32.33 -21.50 0.51
CA ALA A 178 33.53 -22.25 0.16
C ALA A 178 33.76 -22.39 -1.36
N LYS A 179 32.67 -22.53 -2.15
CA LYS A 179 32.75 -22.54 -3.61
C LYS A 179 33.18 -21.18 -4.16
N LEU A 180 32.61 -20.10 -3.61
CA LEU A 180 32.96 -18.73 -3.99
C LEU A 180 34.42 -18.39 -3.66
N ASP A 181 34.89 -18.78 -2.48
CA ASP A 181 36.29 -18.63 -2.07
C ASP A 181 37.26 -19.38 -3.00
N ASN A 182 36.81 -20.47 -3.63
CA ASN A 182 37.55 -21.23 -4.64
C ASN A 182 37.37 -20.69 -6.06
N GLY A 183 36.72 -19.53 -6.24
CA GLY A 183 36.60 -18.81 -7.50
C GLY A 183 35.42 -19.23 -8.37
N ALA A 184 34.38 -19.85 -7.80
CA ALA A 184 33.14 -20.08 -8.51
C ALA A 184 32.44 -18.75 -8.84
N ASP A 185 31.71 -18.75 -9.95
CA ASP A 185 30.92 -17.60 -10.37
C ASP A 185 29.65 -17.45 -9.50
N PHE A 186 29.43 -16.24 -8.93
CA PHE A 186 28.33 -15.97 -8.03
C PHE A 186 26.97 -16.15 -8.73
N ALA A 187 26.86 -15.66 -9.96
CA ALA A 187 25.59 -15.73 -10.70
C ALA A 187 25.23 -17.18 -11.06
N ALA A 188 26.24 -17.98 -11.44
CA ALA A 188 26.02 -19.40 -11.72
C ALA A 188 25.57 -20.16 -10.47
N LEU A 189 26.20 -19.91 -9.30
CA LEU A 189 25.78 -20.52 -8.04
C LEU A 189 24.40 -20.08 -7.59
N ALA A 190 24.03 -18.80 -7.81
CA ALA A 190 22.71 -18.31 -7.53
C ALA A 190 21.64 -19.07 -8.35
N GLN A 191 21.88 -19.27 -9.65
CA GLN A 191 20.99 -20.03 -10.52
C GLN A 191 20.87 -21.50 -10.13
N GLU A 192 21.95 -22.10 -9.62
CA GLU A 192 22.01 -23.52 -9.26
C GLU A 192 21.44 -23.80 -7.87
N MET A 193 21.72 -22.94 -6.88
CA MET A 193 21.54 -23.26 -5.47
C MET A 193 20.54 -22.36 -4.73
N SER A 194 20.22 -21.17 -5.26
CA SER A 194 19.32 -20.25 -4.55
C SER A 194 17.89 -20.77 -4.52
N THR A 195 17.26 -20.71 -3.35
CA THR A 195 15.82 -20.97 -3.16
C THR A 195 14.96 -19.76 -3.49
N ASP A 196 15.56 -18.57 -3.63
CA ASP A 196 14.85 -17.38 -4.14
C ASP A 196 14.81 -17.44 -5.67
N MET A 197 13.76 -18.07 -6.18
CA MET A 197 13.55 -18.24 -7.64
C MET A 197 13.37 -16.91 -8.36
N GLY A 198 12.96 -15.84 -7.66
CA GLY A 198 12.73 -14.53 -8.24
C GLY A 198 14.02 -13.88 -8.72
N SER A 199 15.08 -13.90 -7.90
CA SER A 199 16.39 -13.35 -8.25
C SER A 199 17.34 -14.37 -8.87
N ALA A 200 17.19 -15.67 -8.57
CA ALA A 200 18.08 -16.74 -9.05
C ALA A 200 18.24 -16.72 -10.58
N VAL A 201 17.15 -16.52 -11.34
CA VAL A 201 17.17 -16.49 -12.81
C VAL A 201 18.09 -15.38 -13.36
N ASP A 202 18.24 -14.28 -12.62
CA ASP A 202 19.11 -13.14 -12.93
C ASP A 202 20.45 -13.20 -12.18
N GLY A 203 20.86 -14.41 -11.77
CA GLY A 203 22.12 -14.63 -11.04
C GLY A 203 22.13 -14.02 -9.64
N GLY A 204 20.97 -14.01 -8.99
CA GLY A 204 20.78 -13.49 -7.64
C GLY A 204 20.64 -11.97 -7.56
N SER A 205 20.52 -11.25 -8.68
CA SER A 205 20.44 -9.78 -8.70
C SER A 205 19.13 -9.28 -8.09
N LEU A 206 19.25 -8.31 -7.17
CA LEU A 206 18.12 -7.61 -6.52
C LEU A 206 17.90 -6.20 -7.10
N GLY A 207 18.84 -5.74 -7.98
CA GLY A 207 18.85 -4.35 -8.43
C GLY A 207 19.13 -3.38 -7.29
N TYR A 208 18.77 -2.10 -7.52
CA TYR A 208 18.83 -1.08 -6.46
C TYR A 208 17.64 -1.19 -5.52
N PHE A 209 17.90 -1.05 -4.23
CA PHE A 209 16.89 -1.00 -3.15
C PHE A 209 17.31 -0.01 -2.07
N ALA A 210 16.34 0.50 -1.32
CA ALA A 210 16.59 1.38 -0.19
C ALA A 210 17.14 0.59 1.00
N LEU A 211 18.10 1.17 1.71
CA LEU A 211 18.70 0.61 2.93
C LEU A 211 17.98 1.09 4.20
N ASN A 212 17.27 2.22 4.15
CA ASN A 212 16.57 2.77 5.29
C ASN A 212 15.28 2.00 5.51
N GLY A 213 15.20 1.29 6.65
CA GLY A 213 14.30 0.15 6.88
C GLY A 213 12.84 0.47 7.19
N ASP A 214 12.41 1.75 7.18
CA ASP A 214 11.11 2.12 7.73
C ASP A 214 9.99 2.34 6.70
N THR A 215 10.28 2.80 5.49
CA THR A 215 9.21 3.10 4.54
C THR A 215 9.45 2.62 3.10
N THR A 216 10.67 2.30 2.74
CA THR A 216 11.05 2.09 1.34
C THR A 216 11.78 0.78 1.06
N SER A 217 12.30 0.09 2.09
CA SER A 217 13.02 -1.16 1.93
C SER A 217 12.09 -2.37 2.02
N LYS A 218 12.10 -3.20 1.00
CA LYS A 218 11.47 -4.54 1.00
C LYS A 218 12.38 -5.61 1.60
N MET A 219 13.59 -5.22 2.05
CA MET A 219 14.58 -6.12 2.59
C MET A 219 14.41 -6.25 4.11
N VAL A 220 14.56 -7.46 4.63
CA VAL A 220 14.59 -7.68 6.09
C VAL A 220 15.81 -6.99 6.71
N GLU A 221 15.66 -6.55 7.97
CA GLU A 221 16.70 -5.74 8.63
C GLU A 221 18.05 -6.45 8.71
N GLU A 222 18.07 -7.77 8.93
CA GLU A 222 19.30 -8.55 8.99
C GLU A 222 20.08 -8.49 7.67
N PHE A 223 19.36 -8.49 6.53
CA PHE A 223 19.96 -8.34 5.22
C PHE A 223 20.48 -6.92 5.00
N SER A 224 19.65 -5.90 5.30
CA SER A 224 20.03 -4.50 5.14
C SER A 224 21.21 -4.11 6.03
N ALA A 225 21.25 -4.59 7.27
CA ALA A 225 22.38 -4.39 8.19
C ALA A 225 23.67 -5.00 7.62
N ALA A 226 23.62 -6.22 7.09
CA ALA A 226 24.77 -6.86 6.47
C ALA A 226 25.26 -6.09 5.24
N VAL A 227 24.34 -5.61 4.38
CA VAL A 227 24.67 -4.81 3.19
C VAL A 227 25.34 -3.49 3.57
N ARG A 228 24.91 -2.83 4.66
CA ARG A 228 25.52 -1.57 5.12
C ARG A 228 27.00 -1.73 5.51
N GLU A 229 27.37 -2.87 6.09
CA GLU A 229 28.70 -3.12 6.63
C GLU A 229 29.66 -3.81 5.65
N GLN A 230 29.12 -4.51 4.65
CA GLN A 230 29.90 -5.36 3.77
C GLN A 230 30.75 -4.56 2.77
N GLU A 231 31.94 -5.04 2.45
CA GLU A 231 32.81 -4.47 1.40
C GLU A 231 32.20 -4.70 0.01
N ILE A 232 32.19 -3.63 -0.80
CA ILE A 232 31.66 -3.68 -2.17
C ILE A 232 32.56 -4.58 -3.04
N GLY A 233 31.95 -5.45 -3.84
CA GLY A 233 32.64 -6.39 -4.73
C GLY A 233 33.15 -7.64 -4.05
N VAL A 234 32.93 -7.83 -2.75
CA VAL A 234 33.31 -9.00 -1.99
C VAL A 234 32.06 -9.71 -1.46
N HIS A 235 31.98 -11.02 -1.63
CA HIS A 235 30.84 -11.76 -1.05
C HIS A 235 30.97 -11.90 0.48
N SER A 236 29.87 -12.12 1.17
CA SER A 236 29.86 -12.28 2.63
C SER A 236 30.69 -13.46 3.08
N ALA A 237 31.57 -13.22 4.08
CA ALA A 237 32.43 -14.26 4.65
C ALA A 237 31.70 -15.21 5.60
N LYS A 238 30.46 -14.87 5.97
CA LYS A 238 29.56 -15.66 6.84
C LYS A 238 28.15 -15.55 6.33
N PRO A 239 27.32 -16.60 6.51
CA PRO A 239 25.92 -16.55 6.22
C PRO A 239 25.20 -15.48 7.06
N VAL A 240 24.25 -14.77 6.44
CA VAL A 240 23.34 -13.84 7.12
C VAL A 240 22.02 -14.55 7.32
N GLN A 241 21.63 -14.82 8.56
CA GLN A 241 20.40 -15.51 8.89
C GLN A 241 19.22 -14.52 8.93
N SER A 242 18.10 -14.92 8.34
CA SER A 242 16.81 -14.23 8.43
C SER A 242 15.66 -15.24 8.64
N GLN A 243 14.45 -14.77 8.70
CA GLN A 243 13.24 -15.63 8.70
C GLN A 243 13.07 -16.47 7.44
N PHE A 244 13.73 -16.12 6.33
CA PHE A 244 13.65 -16.83 5.05
C PHE A 244 14.72 -17.91 4.88
N GLY A 245 15.76 -17.93 5.71
CA GLY A 245 16.90 -18.82 5.63
C GLY A 245 18.24 -18.10 5.78
N TYR A 246 19.22 -18.55 5.04
CA TYR A 246 20.60 -18.04 5.10
C TYR A 246 20.97 -17.40 3.78
N HIS A 247 21.38 -16.13 3.83
CA HIS A 247 21.79 -15.34 2.67
C HIS A 247 23.31 -15.29 2.57
N ILE A 248 23.82 -15.48 1.37
CA ILE A 248 25.18 -15.12 0.95
C ILE A 248 25.01 -13.89 0.05
N ILE A 249 25.64 -12.78 0.41
CA ILE A 249 25.42 -11.47 -0.20
C ILE A 249 26.68 -11.02 -0.93
N LEU A 250 26.50 -10.39 -2.09
CA LEU A 250 27.53 -9.68 -2.83
C LEU A 250 27.02 -8.26 -3.09
N VAL A 251 27.57 -7.28 -2.38
CA VAL A 251 27.21 -5.87 -2.60
C VAL A 251 27.93 -5.38 -3.85
N GLU A 252 27.18 -4.91 -4.85
CA GLU A 252 27.71 -4.41 -6.12
C GLU A 252 27.95 -2.89 -6.08
N ASP A 253 27.05 -2.16 -5.40
CA ASP A 253 27.13 -0.69 -5.24
C ASP A 253 26.42 -0.27 -3.96
N ARG A 254 26.84 0.86 -3.38
CA ARG A 254 26.19 1.46 -2.22
C ARG A 254 26.42 2.97 -2.21
N GLU A 255 25.34 3.73 -2.14
CA GLU A 255 25.37 5.17 -2.11
C GLU A 255 24.54 5.68 -0.95
N MET A 256 25.06 6.67 -0.26
CA MET A 256 24.44 7.27 0.91
C MET A 256 23.84 8.61 0.54
N GLU A 257 22.72 8.97 1.19
CA GLU A 257 22.07 10.26 1.04
C GLU A 257 21.77 10.63 -0.43
N VAL A 258 21.12 9.71 -1.17
CA VAL A 258 20.85 9.86 -2.60
C VAL A 258 19.52 10.57 -2.83
N GLU A 259 19.51 11.59 -3.67
CA GLU A 259 18.31 12.15 -4.27
C GLU A 259 17.86 11.24 -5.42
N LEU A 260 16.86 10.40 -5.22
CA LEU A 260 16.42 9.38 -6.18
C LEU A 260 16.02 9.95 -7.54
N LEU A 261 15.39 11.14 -7.55
CA LEU A 261 14.99 11.82 -8.78
C LEU A 261 16.18 12.38 -9.60
N SER A 262 17.39 12.42 -9.02
CA SER A 262 18.60 12.84 -9.74
C SER A 262 18.97 11.87 -10.86
N ASN A 263 18.60 10.60 -10.75
CA ASN A 263 18.82 9.56 -11.76
C ASN A 263 17.67 8.52 -11.76
N PRO A 264 16.51 8.86 -12.35
CA PRO A 264 15.34 7.96 -12.37
C PRO A 264 15.60 6.64 -13.14
N GLU A 265 16.54 6.61 -14.08
CA GLU A 265 16.91 5.38 -14.79
C GLU A 265 17.62 4.39 -13.84
N LYS A 266 18.50 4.88 -12.99
CA LYS A 266 19.26 4.07 -12.02
C LYS A 266 18.39 3.62 -10.85
N TYR A 267 17.59 4.53 -10.30
CA TYR A 267 16.82 4.32 -9.08
C TYR A 267 15.31 4.06 -9.32
N GLY A 268 14.91 3.81 -10.56
CA GLY A 268 13.51 3.62 -10.93
C GLY A 268 12.80 2.51 -10.14
N ALA A 269 13.50 1.42 -9.81
CA ALA A 269 12.94 0.36 -8.99
C ALA A 269 12.68 0.80 -7.54
N VAL A 270 13.54 1.65 -6.97
CA VAL A 270 13.35 2.23 -5.63
C VAL A 270 12.18 3.21 -5.65
N LEU A 271 12.13 4.12 -6.63
CA LEU A 271 11.01 5.05 -6.81
C LEU A 271 9.69 4.31 -6.98
N GLN A 272 9.66 3.25 -7.79
CA GLN A 272 8.46 2.43 -7.97
C GLN A 272 8.08 1.68 -6.68
N GLY A 273 9.06 1.28 -5.87
CA GLY A 273 8.82 0.70 -4.55
C GLY A 273 8.16 1.69 -3.61
N ILE A 274 8.65 2.93 -3.56
CA ILE A 274 8.05 4.03 -2.80
C ILE A 274 6.62 4.30 -3.29
N TYR A 275 6.44 4.41 -4.60
CA TYR A 275 5.12 4.63 -5.18
C TYR A 275 4.12 3.52 -4.80
N ASN A 276 4.51 2.26 -4.88
CA ASN A 276 3.61 1.12 -4.64
C ASN A 276 3.32 0.83 -3.17
N SER A 277 4.21 1.23 -2.25
CA SER A 277 4.10 0.89 -0.83
C SER A 277 4.22 2.09 0.11
N GLY A 278 4.43 3.29 -0.42
CA GLY A 278 4.62 4.49 0.40
C GLY A 278 3.40 4.83 1.24
N LEU A 279 2.20 4.74 0.66
CA LEU A 279 0.94 4.98 1.39
C LEU A 279 0.68 3.92 2.46
N ASP A 280 0.91 2.64 2.16
CA ASP A 280 0.71 1.56 3.13
C ASP A 280 1.66 1.72 4.33
N ASN A 281 2.93 2.01 4.06
CA ASN A 281 3.93 2.23 5.10
C ASN A 281 3.62 3.49 5.92
N LEU A 282 3.17 4.57 5.27
CA LEU A 282 2.75 5.78 5.96
C LEU A 282 1.53 5.51 6.84
N ALA A 283 0.50 4.83 6.31
CA ALA A 283 -0.69 4.47 7.08
C ALA A 283 -0.35 3.60 8.30
N MET A 284 0.55 2.62 8.13
CA MET A 284 1.02 1.79 9.26
C MET A 284 1.76 2.61 10.33
N ALA A 285 2.59 3.56 9.93
CA ALA A 285 3.27 4.46 10.88
C ALA A 285 2.28 5.39 11.61
N LEU A 286 1.26 5.88 10.91
CA LEU A 286 0.21 6.70 11.50
C LEU A 286 -0.65 5.90 12.49
N LEU A 287 -0.93 4.62 12.21
CA LEU A 287 -1.66 3.72 13.12
C LEU A 287 -0.98 3.59 14.50
N GLU A 288 0.36 3.62 14.56
CA GLU A 288 1.10 3.50 15.84
C GLU A 288 0.87 4.67 16.79
N THR A 289 0.49 5.83 16.26
CA THR A 289 0.34 7.08 17.04
C THR A 289 -1.08 7.61 17.09
N ALA A 290 -1.98 7.08 16.27
CA ALA A 290 -3.36 7.54 16.18
C ALA A 290 -4.20 7.08 17.38
N GLU A 291 -5.17 7.91 17.77
CA GLU A 291 -6.21 7.52 18.72
C GLU A 291 -7.41 6.93 17.94
N ILE A 292 -7.58 5.60 18.06
CA ILE A 292 -8.61 4.86 17.34
C ILE A 292 -9.50 4.15 18.35
N GLU A 293 -10.83 4.35 18.21
CA GLU A 293 -11.84 3.66 18.99
C GLU A 293 -12.82 2.94 18.06
N ILE A 294 -12.95 1.62 18.19
CA ILE A 294 -13.94 0.81 17.47
C ILE A 294 -15.19 0.68 18.33
N LEU A 295 -16.33 1.06 17.79
CA LEU A 295 -17.60 1.21 18.54
C LEU A 295 -18.63 0.13 18.21
N ILE A 296 -18.34 -0.78 17.29
CA ILE A 296 -19.21 -1.91 16.92
C ILE A 296 -18.63 -3.24 17.38
N ASP A 297 -19.50 -4.24 17.53
CA ASP A 297 -19.06 -5.62 17.75
C ASP A 297 -18.52 -6.19 16.43
N THR A 298 -17.22 -6.50 16.40
CA THR A 298 -16.53 -7.07 15.22
C THR A 298 -16.77 -8.57 15.05
N THR A 299 -17.54 -9.22 15.96
CA THR A 299 -17.83 -10.66 15.91
C THR A 299 -19.25 -10.97 15.41
N THR A 300 -20.08 -9.96 15.19
CA THR A 300 -21.46 -10.08 14.72
C THR A 300 -21.75 -9.09 13.60
N MET A 301 -22.90 -9.24 12.94
CA MET A 301 -23.42 -8.27 11.95
C MET A 301 -24.33 -7.21 12.60
N GLU A 302 -24.34 -7.10 13.93
CA GLU A 302 -25.13 -6.06 14.60
C GLU A 302 -24.64 -4.66 14.27
N GLN A 303 -25.58 -3.75 14.06
CA GLN A 303 -25.30 -2.35 13.74
C GLN A 303 -24.94 -1.56 15.01
N ALA A 304 -24.26 -0.44 14.84
CA ALA A 304 -24.00 0.53 15.90
C ALA A 304 -25.32 1.15 16.42
N GLU A 305 -25.52 1.21 17.75
CA GLU A 305 -26.67 1.85 18.38
C GLU A 305 -26.63 3.40 18.35
#